data_d18f1e0d1a5d8cbfae5b013b04506e1e
#
_entry.id   d18f1e0d1a5d8cbfae5b013b04506e1e
#
_cell.length_a   1.000
_cell.length_b   1.000
_cell.length_c   1.000
_cell.angle_alpha   90.00
_cell.angle_beta   90.00
_cell.angle_gamma   90.00
#
_symmetry.space_group_name_H-M   'P 1'
#
loop_
_entity.id
_entity.type
_entity.pdbx_description
1 polymer ?
#
loop_
_entity_poly.entity_id
_entity_poly.type
_entity_poly.pdbx_seq_one_letter_code
_entity_poly.pdbx_strand_id
1 'polypeptide(L)'
;VKILRHFFCVSAIALCAALPLSALELHRERAAPTDLALTGKLSGVPAGETRYVRWADLRALPTTKLTLVGTFMPGTQEVTALFLSDLWQALPRANDTDVLLATCKDGYASVYRQDFIKSYRPFLVLEINGIGPDKWPPPGRKTDPGPYVIHVSTELVPAAAQVLDVGHKRPWGTVSLEIATFAERDRDAFTGKWATLTPRAVAGREIWINSCASCHRGPGTIFGGTKSDRPFEVLAAHAAYNVAYFKKYVRAPTSVAPGATMEPHPHYTETQLDELIAFITAESK
;
A
#
# COMPACT_ATOMS: atom_id res chain seq x y z
N VAL A 1 -35.22 67.94 3.83
CA VAL A 1 -35.20 66.86 2.83
C VAL A 1 -33.92 66.09 3.02
N LYS A 2 -33.98 64.87 3.63
CA LYS A 2 -32.83 63.96 3.81
C LYS A 2 -32.88 62.92 2.70
N ILE A 3 -31.86 62.91 1.85
CA ILE A 3 -31.70 61.91 0.78
C ILE A 3 -30.91 60.70 1.37
N LEU A 4 -31.60 59.56 1.45
CA LEU A 4 -31.03 58.29 1.94
C LEU A 4 -30.38 57.60 0.70
N ARG A 5 -29.04 57.53 0.68
CA ARG A 5 -28.29 56.76 -0.33
C ARG A 5 -28.20 55.29 0.09
N HIS A 6 -28.91 54.44 -0.67
CA HIS A 6 -28.77 52.99 -0.53
C HIS A 6 -27.51 52.53 -1.26
N PHE A 7 -26.54 52.01 -0.51
CA PHE A 7 -25.41 51.27 -1.08
C PHE A 7 -25.86 49.80 -1.32
N PHE A 8 -25.99 49.44 -2.58
CA PHE A 8 -26.11 48.03 -2.98
C PHE A 8 -24.71 47.39 -2.95
N CYS A 9 -24.45 46.50 -1.97
CA CYS A 9 -23.26 45.66 -1.93
C CYS A 9 -23.51 44.44 -2.81
N VAL A 10 -22.95 44.41 -4.01
CA VAL A 10 -23.00 43.26 -4.91
C VAL A 10 -21.90 42.28 -4.43
N SER A 11 -22.30 41.26 -3.68
CA SER A 11 -21.40 40.14 -3.35
C SER A 11 -21.19 39.29 -4.59
N ALA A 12 -20.02 39.37 -5.20
CA ALA A 12 -19.60 38.46 -6.25
C ALA A 12 -19.29 37.08 -5.63
N ILE A 13 -20.21 36.14 -5.81
CA ILE A 13 -19.97 34.72 -5.49
C ILE A 13 -19.04 34.19 -6.58
N ALA A 14 -17.77 34.02 -6.26
CA ALA A 14 -16.82 33.32 -7.11
C ALA A 14 -17.21 31.82 -7.14
N LEU A 15 -17.88 31.41 -8.22
CA LEU A 15 -18.17 30.01 -8.49
C LEU A 15 -16.85 29.33 -8.89
N CYS A 16 -16.16 28.71 -7.94
CA CYS A 16 -15.05 27.79 -8.24
C CYS A 16 -15.62 26.60 -9.01
N ALA A 17 -15.57 26.67 -10.35
CA ALA A 17 -15.82 25.53 -11.21
C ALA A 17 -14.74 24.48 -10.91
N ALA A 18 -15.08 23.42 -10.19
CA ALA A 18 -14.25 22.22 -10.09
C ALA A 18 -14.13 21.66 -11.51
N LEU A 19 -12.95 21.79 -12.10
CA LEU A 19 -12.64 21.15 -13.38
C LEU A 19 -12.82 19.64 -13.17
N PRO A 20 -13.52 18.94 -14.07
CA PRO A 20 -13.62 17.49 -13.97
C PRO A 20 -12.21 16.91 -13.99
N LEU A 21 -11.88 16.09 -13.00
CA LEU A 21 -10.63 15.33 -12.98
C LEU A 21 -10.63 14.48 -14.25
N SER A 22 -9.74 14.79 -15.18
CA SER A 22 -9.62 14.02 -16.43
C SER A 22 -9.28 12.59 -16.05
N ALA A 23 -10.00 11.61 -16.60
CA ALA A 23 -9.67 10.21 -16.41
C ALA A 23 -8.25 9.96 -16.87
N LEU A 24 -7.49 9.20 -16.06
CA LEU A 24 -6.09 8.88 -16.33
C LEU A 24 -5.97 8.12 -17.65
N GLU A 25 -5.05 8.54 -18.54
CA GLU A 25 -4.81 7.85 -19.79
C GLU A 25 -4.12 6.51 -19.55
N LEU A 26 -4.65 5.45 -20.16
CA LEU A 26 -4.12 4.09 -20.06
C LEU A 26 -3.52 3.64 -21.38
N HIS A 27 -2.24 3.29 -21.36
CA HIS A 27 -1.51 2.81 -22.53
C HIS A 27 -1.46 1.29 -22.55
N ARG A 28 -1.52 0.67 -23.76
CA ARG A 28 -1.43 -0.79 -23.92
C ARG A 28 -0.01 -1.30 -23.79
N GLU A 29 0.96 -0.50 -24.20
CA GLU A 29 2.36 -0.87 -24.22
C GLU A 29 3.17 -0.04 -23.22
N ARG A 30 4.16 -0.69 -22.63
CA ARG A 30 5.15 -0.05 -21.78
C ARG A 30 6.18 0.67 -22.66
N ALA A 31 6.29 1.99 -22.51
CA ALA A 31 7.25 2.80 -23.26
C ALA A 31 8.56 3.05 -22.49
N ALA A 32 8.50 3.05 -21.15
CA ALA A 32 9.65 3.30 -20.30
C ALA A 32 9.67 2.39 -19.05
N PRO A 33 10.83 2.13 -18.46
CA PRO A 33 10.93 1.38 -17.19
C PRO A 33 10.15 2.02 -16.05
N THR A 34 9.92 3.33 -16.12
CA THR A 34 9.15 4.12 -15.14
C THR A 34 7.63 4.08 -15.37
N ASP A 35 7.15 3.43 -16.44
CA ASP A 35 5.70 3.30 -16.64
C ASP A 35 5.13 2.34 -15.59
N LEU A 36 4.13 2.82 -14.85
CA LEU A 36 3.46 2.08 -13.79
C LEU A 36 2.45 1.12 -14.41
N ALA A 37 2.62 -0.18 -14.16
CA ALA A 37 1.66 -1.17 -14.63
C ALA A 37 0.38 -1.14 -13.78
N LEU A 38 -0.77 -1.20 -14.45
CA LEU A 38 -2.08 -1.32 -13.84
C LEU A 38 -2.74 -2.61 -14.27
N THR A 39 -3.32 -3.34 -13.34
CA THR A 39 -4.02 -4.61 -13.57
C THR A 39 -5.31 -4.67 -12.76
N GLY A 40 -6.06 -5.75 -12.93
CA GLY A 40 -7.28 -6.02 -12.18
C GLY A 40 -8.53 -5.41 -12.81
N LYS A 41 -9.43 -4.89 -11.99
CA LYS A 41 -10.77 -4.43 -12.42
C LYS A 41 -10.74 -3.00 -12.99
N LEU A 42 -10.14 -2.85 -14.16
CA LEU A 42 -10.11 -1.59 -14.91
C LEU A 42 -11.33 -1.50 -15.84
N SER A 43 -12.05 -0.37 -15.80
CA SER A 43 -13.19 -0.12 -16.71
C SER A 43 -12.73 -0.01 -18.16
N GLY A 44 -13.39 -0.71 -19.06
CA GLY A 44 -13.05 -0.71 -20.49
C GLY A 44 -11.79 -1.50 -20.85
N VAL A 45 -11.22 -2.26 -19.91
CA VAL A 45 -10.07 -3.15 -20.14
C VAL A 45 -10.49 -4.58 -19.92
N PRO A 46 -10.22 -5.50 -20.86
CA PRO A 46 -10.49 -6.93 -20.68
C PRO A 46 -9.79 -7.50 -19.43
N ALA A 47 -10.45 -8.45 -18.77
CA ALA A 47 -9.90 -9.12 -17.59
C ALA A 47 -8.55 -9.79 -17.90
N GLY A 48 -7.58 -9.60 -17.03
CA GLY A 48 -6.23 -10.15 -17.17
C GLY A 48 -5.27 -9.34 -18.05
N GLU A 49 -5.77 -8.29 -18.73
CA GLU A 49 -4.89 -7.41 -19.48
C GLU A 49 -4.22 -6.36 -18.57
N THR A 50 -2.97 -6.05 -18.88
CA THR A 50 -2.21 -4.97 -18.24
C THR A 50 -2.35 -3.68 -19.03
N ARG A 51 -2.42 -2.57 -18.35
CA ARG A 51 -2.27 -1.22 -18.87
C ARG A 51 -1.12 -0.52 -18.20
N TYR A 52 -0.63 0.54 -18.82
CA TYR A 52 0.48 1.33 -18.30
C TYR A 52 0.09 2.79 -18.19
N VAL A 53 0.56 3.43 -17.13
CA VAL A 53 0.46 4.87 -16.93
C VAL A 53 1.86 5.44 -16.97
N ARG A 54 2.06 6.43 -17.81
CA ARG A 54 3.35 7.10 -17.93
C ARG A 54 3.60 8.00 -16.74
N TRP A 55 4.85 8.21 -16.40
CA TRP A 55 5.21 9.15 -15.33
C TRP A 55 4.66 10.56 -15.58
N ALA A 56 4.66 11.03 -16.84
CA ALA A 56 4.10 12.33 -17.20
C ALA A 56 2.60 12.43 -16.91
N ASP A 57 1.83 11.36 -17.12
CA ASP A 57 0.39 11.31 -16.86
C ASP A 57 0.13 11.35 -15.34
N LEU A 58 0.93 10.64 -14.55
CA LEU A 58 0.87 10.72 -13.09
C LEU A 58 1.21 12.13 -12.58
N ARG A 59 2.20 12.78 -13.19
CA ARG A 59 2.61 14.16 -12.85
C ARG A 59 1.56 15.22 -13.22
N ALA A 60 0.70 14.94 -14.19
CA ALA A 60 -0.40 15.82 -14.58
C ALA A 60 -1.59 15.79 -13.60
N LEU A 61 -1.68 14.77 -12.73
CA LEU A 61 -2.67 14.69 -11.67
C LEU A 61 -2.38 15.73 -10.57
N PRO A 62 -3.35 16.05 -9.70
CA PRO A 62 -3.12 16.92 -8.54
C PRO A 62 -2.02 16.36 -7.65
N THR A 63 -0.90 17.06 -7.58
CA THR A 63 0.25 16.69 -6.75
C THR A 63 0.49 17.71 -5.65
N THR A 64 1.13 17.29 -4.57
CA THR A 64 1.48 18.12 -3.42
C THR A 64 2.97 18.03 -3.15
N LYS A 65 3.62 19.16 -2.87
CA LYS A 65 4.98 19.17 -2.35
C LYS A 65 4.96 18.96 -0.84
N LEU A 66 5.71 17.96 -0.37
CA LEU A 66 5.85 17.62 1.04
C LEU A 66 7.32 17.68 1.43
N THR A 67 7.56 18.10 2.66
CA THR A 67 8.88 18.05 3.28
C THR A 67 8.97 16.84 4.19
N LEU A 68 9.93 15.96 3.95
CA LEU A 68 10.19 14.77 4.78
C LEU A 68 11.59 14.85 5.36
N VAL A 69 11.79 14.31 6.57
CA VAL A 69 13.08 14.33 7.26
C VAL A 69 13.58 12.89 7.44
N GLY A 70 14.81 12.63 6.96
CA GLY A 70 15.48 11.34 7.15
C GLY A 70 14.81 10.14 6.48
N THR A 71 13.81 10.36 5.61
CA THR A 71 13.00 9.28 5.04
C THR A 71 13.73 8.51 3.94
N PHE A 72 14.26 9.22 2.94
CA PHE A 72 14.92 8.59 1.79
C PHE A 72 16.44 8.71 1.87
N MET A 73 16.93 9.73 2.53
CA MET A 73 18.35 10.01 2.78
C MET A 73 18.48 10.89 4.03
N PRO A 74 19.66 11.03 4.61
CA PRO A 74 19.87 11.95 5.73
C PRO A 74 19.46 13.39 5.38
N GLY A 75 18.91 14.10 6.36
CA GLY A 75 18.47 15.49 6.21
C GLY A 75 17.05 15.64 5.68
N THR A 76 16.74 16.82 5.21
CA THR A 76 15.41 17.21 4.70
C THR A 76 15.32 16.98 3.21
N GLN A 77 14.21 16.38 2.74
CA GLN A 77 13.91 16.19 1.33
C GLN A 77 12.57 16.83 0.99
N GLU A 78 12.51 17.52 -0.15
CA GLU A 78 11.24 17.85 -0.79
C GLU A 78 10.81 16.69 -1.69
N VAL A 79 9.58 16.24 -1.56
CA VAL A 79 9.01 15.23 -2.44
C VAL A 79 7.79 15.77 -3.16
N THR A 80 7.65 15.42 -4.43
CA THR A 80 6.38 15.59 -5.16
C THR A 80 5.54 14.35 -4.93
N ALA A 81 4.44 14.51 -4.20
CA ALA A 81 3.56 13.44 -3.76
C ALA A 81 2.24 13.43 -4.54
N LEU A 82 1.82 12.27 -5.03
CA LEU A 82 0.48 12.01 -5.53
C LEU A 82 -0.25 11.15 -4.49
N PHE A 83 -1.25 11.70 -3.80
CA PHE A 83 -2.00 10.92 -2.83
C PHE A 83 -2.74 9.76 -3.50
N LEU A 84 -2.76 8.59 -2.86
CA LEU A 84 -3.48 7.43 -3.39
C LEU A 84 -4.99 7.68 -3.49
N SER A 85 -5.55 8.60 -2.70
CA SER A 85 -6.93 9.07 -2.85
C SER A 85 -7.19 9.74 -4.19
N ASP A 86 -6.27 10.59 -4.64
CA ASP A 86 -6.42 11.34 -5.90
C ASP A 86 -6.15 10.41 -7.08
N LEU A 87 -5.14 9.56 -6.98
CA LEU A 87 -4.90 8.50 -7.96
C LEU A 87 -6.11 7.58 -8.09
N TRP A 88 -6.71 7.13 -6.97
CA TRP A 88 -7.89 6.29 -6.95
C TRP A 88 -9.09 6.92 -7.69
N GLN A 89 -9.30 8.21 -7.52
CA GLN A 89 -10.37 8.94 -8.22
C GLN A 89 -10.11 9.07 -9.72
N ALA A 90 -8.85 9.21 -10.13
CA ALA A 90 -8.46 9.33 -11.53
C ALA A 90 -8.45 7.98 -12.28
N LEU A 91 -8.34 6.84 -11.57
CA LEU A 91 -8.29 5.51 -12.18
C LEU A 91 -9.64 5.14 -12.82
N PRO A 92 -9.67 4.71 -14.10
CA PRO A 92 -10.85 4.14 -14.73
C PRO A 92 -11.07 2.71 -14.18
N ARG A 93 -11.79 2.58 -13.09
CA ARG A 93 -12.01 1.35 -12.34
C ARG A 93 -13.48 0.95 -12.27
N ALA A 94 -13.75 -0.33 -12.05
CA ALA A 94 -15.09 -0.82 -11.77
C ALA A 94 -15.61 -0.28 -10.41
N ASN A 95 -16.91 -0.07 -10.30
CA ASN A 95 -17.52 0.57 -9.13
C ASN A 95 -17.45 -0.27 -7.85
N ASP A 96 -17.32 -1.59 -7.98
CA ASP A 96 -17.25 -2.55 -6.87
C ASP A 96 -15.85 -2.72 -6.29
N THR A 97 -14.88 -1.95 -6.76
CA THR A 97 -13.48 -2.02 -6.27
C THR A 97 -13.29 -1.23 -4.98
N ASP A 98 -12.49 -1.77 -4.06
CA ASP A 98 -12.25 -1.20 -2.74
C ASP A 98 -10.81 -1.34 -2.24
N VAL A 99 -9.89 -1.90 -3.07
CA VAL A 99 -8.51 -2.13 -2.68
C VAL A 99 -7.53 -1.88 -3.84
N LEU A 100 -6.36 -1.31 -3.49
CA LEU A 100 -5.16 -1.27 -4.31
C LEU A 100 -4.12 -2.21 -3.72
N LEU A 101 -3.50 -3.04 -4.56
CA LEU A 101 -2.32 -3.81 -4.23
C LEU A 101 -1.12 -3.25 -4.98
N ALA A 102 -0.13 -2.79 -4.25
CA ALA A 102 1.14 -2.36 -4.82
C ALA A 102 2.12 -3.52 -4.80
N THR A 103 2.74 -3.84 -5.95
CA THR A 103 3.76 -4.87 -6.06
C THR A 103 5.08 -4.26 -6.48
N CYS A 104 6.15 -4.65 -5.80
CA CYS A 104 7.51 -4.22 -6.05
C CYS A 104 8.26 -5.19 -6.97
N LYS A 105 9.35 -4.72 -7.55
CA LYS A 105 10.21 -5.51 -8.45
C LYS A 105 10.82 -6.76 -7.80
N ASP A 106 10.94 -6.78 -6.47
CA ASP A 106 11.47 -7.91 -5.70
C ASP A 106 10.39 -8.86 -5.17
N GLY A 107 9.14 -8.68 -5.61
CA GLY A 107 8.00 -9.47 -5.18
C GLY A 107 7.37 -9.03 -3.85
N TYR A 108 7.86 -7.95 -3.22
CA TYR A 108 7.20 -7.36 -2.07
C TYR A 108 5.84 -6.78 -2.48
N ALA A 109 4.82 -6.90 -1.63
CA ALA A 109 3.48 -6.39 -1.90
C ALA A 109 2.90 -5.62 -0.71
N SER A 110 2.11 -4.60 -0.98
CA SER A 110 1.39 -3.85 0.06
C SER A 110 -0.06 -3.64 -0.34
N VAL A 111 -0.96 -3.80 0.64
CA VAL A 111 -2.40 -3.65 0.50
C VAL A 111 -2.84 -2.30 1.00
N TYR A 112 -3.68 -1.62 0.23
CA TYR A 112 -4.29 -0.35 0.60
C TYR A 112 -5.79 -0.43 0.39
N ARG A 113 -6.55 -0.74 1.45
CA ARG A 113 -8.01 -0.65 1.46
C ARG A 113 -8.45 0.81 1.52
N GLN A 114 -9.66 1.11 1.10
CA GLN A 114 -10.17 2.49 1.04
C GLN A 114 -10.20 3.18 2.40
N ASP A 115 -10.54 2.44 3.46
CA ASP A 115 -10.50 2.95 4.84
C ASP A 115 -9.08 3.37 5.25
N PHE A 116 -8.06 2.57 4.89
CA PHE A 116 -6.67 2.90 5.12
C PHE A 116 -6.22 4.13 4.32
N ILE A 117 -6.56 4.19 3.03
CA ILE A 117 -6.24 5.34 2.15
C ILE A 117 -6.83 6.62 2.74
N LYS A 118 -8.09 6.57 3.17
CA LYS A 118 -8.79 7.71 3.76
C LYS A 118 -8.19 8.15 5.10
N SER A 119 -7.85 7.18 5.97
CA SER A 119 -7.40 7.47 7.34
C SER A 119 -5.94 7.90 7.40
N TYR A 120 -5.06 7.31 6.57
CA TYR A 120 -3.61 7.47 6.70
C TYR A 120 -2.95 8.20 5.52
N ARG A 121 -3.73 8.55 4.49
CA ARG A 121 -3.31 9.37 3.36
C ARG A 121 -1.97 8.93 2.73
N PRO A 122 -1.81 7.63 2.35
CA PRO A 122 -0.63 7.18 1.63
C PRO A 122 -0.49 7.93 0.31
N PHE A 123 0.76 8.11 -0.14
CA PHE A 123 1.05 8.79 -1.39
C PHE A 123 2.16 8.11 -2.18
N LEU A 124 2.05 8.19 -3.49
CA LEU A 124 3.07 7.80 -4.44
C LEU A 124 4.07 8.94 -4.58
N VAL A 125 5.37 8.65 -4.41
CA VAL A 125 6.45 9.63 -4.60
C VAL A 125 6.80 9.67 -6.07
N LEU A 126 6.63 10.84 -6.70
CA LEU A 126 6.92 11.08 -8.11
C LEU A 126 8.27 11.75 -8.33
N GLU A 127 8.75 12.51 -7.35
CA GLU A 127 10.06 13.18 -7.38
C GLU A 127 10.63 13.29 -5.97
N ILE A 128 11.96 13.23 -5.87
CA ILE A 128 12.72 13.54 -4.65
C ILE A 128 13.69 14.66 -4.99
N ASN A 129 13.56 15.81 -4.32
CA ASN A 129 14.36 17.03 -4.58
C ASN A 129 14.32 17.45 -6.07
N GLY A 130 13.15 17.34 -6.71
CA GLY A 130 12.94 17.66 -8.12
C GLY A 130 13.49 16.64 -9.11
N ILE A 131 13.97 15.48 -8.63
CA ILE A 131 14.53 14.42 -9.48
C ILE A 131 13.50 13.31 -9.63
N GLY A 132 13.10 13.02 -10.87
CA GLY A 132 12.15 11.97 -11.22
C GLY A 132 12.76 10.57 -11.23
N PRO A 133 11.92 9.52 -11.31
CA PRO A 133 12.35 8.13 -11.18
C PRO A 133 13.25 7.62 -12.30
N ASP A 134 13.30 8.29 -13.45
CA ASP A 134 14.22 8.01 -14.56
C ASP A 134 15.68 8.31 -14.22
N LYS A 135 15.91 9.10 -13.18
CA LYS A 135 17.25 9.53 -12.71
C LYS A 135 17.52 9.08 -11.28
N TRP A 136 16.76 8.16 -10.76
CA TRP A 136 17.01 7.59 -9.44
C TRP A 136 18.11 6.51 -9.50
N PRO A 137 18.88 6.30 -8.42
CA PRO A 137 18.77 6.95 -7.10
C PRO A 137 19.19 8.43 -7.15
N PRO A 138 18.50 9.30 -6.41
CA PRO A 138 18.92 10.70 -6.33
C PRO A 138 20.30 10.82 -5.65
N PRO A 139 21.06 11.90 -5.93
CA PRO A 139 22.37 12.11 -5.35
C PRO A 139 22.39 11.96 -3.83
N GLY A 140 23.40 11.26 -3.30
CA GLY A 140 23.54 10.99 -1.86
C GLY A 140 22.87 9.69 -1.40
N ARG A 141 22.12 9.01 -2.27
CA ARG A 141 21.50 7.72 -1.95
C ARG A 141 22.23 6.57 -2.66
N LYS A 142 22.56 5.51 -1.91
CA LYS A 142 23.25 4.32 -2.45
C LYS A 142 22.28 3.31 -3.09
N THR A 143 21.04 3.21 -2.55
CA THR A 143 20.04 2.24 -2.99
C THR A 143 19.00 2.91 -3.87
N ASP A 144 18.73 2.35 -5.04
CA ASP A 144 17.66 2.80 -5.93
C ASP A 144 16.28 2.53 -5.30
N PRO A 145 15.47 3.57 -5.01
CA PRO A 145 14.13 3.41 -4.49
C PRO A 145 13.08 3.16 -5.60
N GLY A 146 13.50 3.26 -6.87
CA GLY A 146 12.60 3.30 -8.02
C GLY A 146 12.06 1.95 -8.50
N PRO A 147 11.09 2.01 -9.44
CA PRO A 147 10.64 3.25 -10.09
C PRO A 147 9.75 4.14 -9.23
N TYR A 148 9.00 3.57 -8.26
CA TYR A 148 8.17 4.36 -7.35
C TYR A 148 8.31 3.88 -5.91
N VAL A 149 7.99 4.79 -4.99
CA VAL A 149 7.81 4.51 -3.56
C VAL A 149 6.41 4.94 -3.18
N ILE A 150 5.69 4.09 -2.45
CA ILE A 150 4.53 4.55 -1.71
C ILE A 150 4.98 4.84 -0.28
N HIS A 151 4.54 5.96 0.27
CA HIS A 151 4.91 6.37 1.62
C HIS A 151 3.67 6.73 2.45
N VAL A 152 3.77 6.46 3.75
CA VAL A 152 2.84 6.90 4.80
C VAL A 152 3.64 7.75 5.77
N SER A 153 3.34 9.05 5.83
CA SER A 153 4.07 9.97 6.71
C SER A 153 3.40 10.06 8.07
N THR A 154 4.16 9.77 9.11
CA THR A 154 3.74 9.95 10.51
C THR A 154 3.76 11.42 10.94
N GLU A 155 4.51 12.26 10.26
CA GLU A 155 4.52 13.71 10.45
C GLU A 155 3.24 14.34 9.88
N LEU A 156 2.78 13.87 8.71
CA LEU A 156 1.54 14.34 8.08
C LEU A 156 0.30 13.80 8.81
N VAL A 157 0.33 12.54 9.23
CA VAL A 157 -0.75 11.84 9.93
C VAL A 157 -0.19 11.13 11.15
N PRO A 158 -0.10 11.78 12.32
CA PRO A 158 0.50 11.20 13.54
C PRO A 158 -0.12 9.85 13.94
N ALA A 159 -1.42 9.66 13.69
CA ALA A 159 -2.09 8.38 13.96
C ALA A 159 -1.50 7.19 13.18
N ALA A 160 -0.79 7.43 12.08
CA ALA A 160 -0.11 6.38 11.33
C ALA A 160 1.01 5.69 12.13
N ALA A 161 1.56 6.36 13.16
CA ALA A 161 2.54 5.76 14.06
C ALA A 161 1.96 4.62 14.92
N GLN A 162 0.63 4.55 15.05
CA GLN A 162 -0.06 3.49 15.78
C GLN A 162 -0.43 2.30 14.89
N VAL A 163 -0.22 2.40 13.57
CA VAL A 163 -0.47 1.28 12.65
C VAL A 163 0.59 0.21 12.91
N LEU A 164 0.14 -0.99 13.20
CA LEU A 164 1.04 -2.14 13.34
C LEU A 164 1.82 -2.31 12.03
N ASP A 165 3.14 -2.38 12.14
CA ASP A 165 4.04 -2.52 10.98
C ASP A 165 3.80 -1.48 9.87
N VAL A 166 3.62 -0.22 10.22
CA VAL A 166 3.46 0.86 9.23
C VAL A 166 4.58 0.86 8.16
N GLY A 167 5.74 0.30 8.46
CA GLY A 167 6.83 0.05 7.50
C GLY A 167 6.36 -0.78 6.30
N HIS A 168 5.50 -1.77 6.50
CA HIS A 168 4.94 -2.60 5.42
C HIS A 168 3.95 -1.84 4.50
N LYS A 169 3.57 -0.63 4.88
CA LYS A 169 2.81 0.30 4.04
C LYS A 169 3.70 1.32 3.31
N ARG A 170 5.01 1.06 3.25
CA ARG A 170 6.01 1.93 2.61
C ARG A 170 6.85 1.13 1.59
N PRO A 171 6.24 0.47 0.58
CA PRO A 171 6.95 -0.33 -0.41
C PRO A 171 7.85 0.53 -1.28
N TRP A 172 9.07 0.05 -1.53
CA TRP A 172 10.07 0.66 -2.39
C TRP A 172 10.27 -0.18 -3.65
N GLY A 173 10.38 0.47 -4.80
CA GLY A 173 10.48 -0.23 -6.07
C GLY A 173 9.14 -0.73 -6.58
N THR A 174 8.06 -0.01 -6.27
CA THR A 174 6.71 -0.32 -6.78
C THR A 174 6.68 -0.24 -8.30
N VAL A 175 6.29 -1.31 -8.95
CA VAL A 175 6.22 -1.45 -10.43
C VAL A 175 4.80 -1.61 -10.93
N SER A 176 3.87 -2.04 -10.07
CA SER A 176 2.48 -2.24 -10.47
C SER A 176 1.50 -1.94 -9.35
N LEU A 177 0.28 -1.56 -9.76
CA LEU A 177 -0.90 -1.50 -8.91
C LEU A 177 -1.97 -2.41 -9.49
N GLU A 178 -2.53 -3.30 -8.68
CA GLU A 178 -3.72 -4.08 -9.00
C GLU A 178 -4.93 -3.45 -8.32
N ILE A 179 -5.99 -3.22 -9.10
CA ILE A 179 -7.27 -2.70 -8.62
C ILE A 179 -8.21 -3.89 -8.46
N ALA A 180 -8.76 -4.09 -7.28
CA ALA A 180 -9.56 -5.27 -6.98
C ALA A 180 -10.71 -4.99 -6.01
N THR A 181 -11.58 -5.96 -5.85
CA THR A 181 -12.47 -6.09 -4.71
C THR A 181 -11.75 -6.93 -3.65
N PHE A 182 -11.58 -6.41 -2.45
CA PHE A 182 -10.81 -7.08 -1.39
C PHE A 182 -11.35 -8.49 -1.09
N ALA A 183 -12.68 -8.62 -0.96
CA ALA A 183 -13.30 -9.90 -0.68
C ALA A 183 -13.10 -10.95 -1.80
N GLU A 184 -13.04 -10.52 -3.07
CA GLU A 184 -12.76 -11.44 -4.19
C GLU A 184 -11.29 -11.80 -4.26
N ARG A 185 -10.42 -10.80 -4.04
CA ARG A 185 -8.96 -10.94 -4.13
C ARG A 185 -8.44 -11.88 -3.04
N ASP A 186 -8.97 -11.76 -1.84
CA ASP A 186 -8.56 -12.54 -0.66
C ASP A 186 -9.57 -13.63 -0.29
N ARG A 187 -10.38 -14.06 -1.26
CA ARG A 187 -11.48 -15.01 -1.03
C ARG A 187 -11.04 -16.24 -0.25
N ASP A 188 -9.86 -16.81 -0.53
CA ASP A 188 -9.42 -18.03 0.14
C ASP A 188 -9.10 -17.80 1.63
N ALA A 189 -8.75 -16.55 2.02
CA ALA A 189 -8.62 -16.19 3.43
C ALA A 189 -9.98 -16.05 4.15
N PHE A 190 -11.11 -16.20 3.42
CA PHE A 190 -12.47 -16.06 3.95
C PHE A 190 -13.37 -17.24 3.63
N THR A 191 -12.86 -18.32 3.02
CA THR A 191 -13.65 -19.51 2.62
C THR A 191 -13.09 -20.80 3.23
N GLY A 192 -13.82 -21.91 3.08
CA GLY A 192 -13.42 -23.19 3.62
C GLY A 192 -13.20 -23.13 5.14
N LYS A 193 -12.12 -23.70 5.62
CA LYS A 193 -11.74 -23.66 7.06
C LYS A 193 -11.52 -22.25 7.61
N TRP A 194 -11.28 -21.27 6.73
CA TRP A 194 -11.08 -19.87 7.09
C TRP A 194 -12.39 -19.09 7.27
N ALA A 195 -13.54 -19.65 6.87
CA ALA A 195 -14.85 -19.00 6.99
C ALA A 195 -15.39 -19.00 8.43
N THR A 196 -14.95 -19.92 9.27
CA THR A 196 -15.46 -20.16 10.64
C THR A 196 -14.43 -19.89 11.72
N LEU A 197 -13.51 -18.97 11.48
CA LEU A 197 -12.46 -18.62 12.43
C LEU A 197 -13.01 -18.08 13.76
N THR A 198 -12.30 -18.35 14.85
CA THR A 198 -12.54 -17.69 16.14
C THR A 198 -12.27 -16.18 16.04
N PRO A 199 -12.82 -15.35 16.93
CA PRO A 199 -12.46 -13.91 16.98
C PRO A 199 -10.96 -13.66 17.07
N ARG A 200 -10.23 -14.51 17.80
CA ARG A 200 -8.77 -14.47 17.91
C ARG A 200 -8.09 -14.71 16.55
N ALA A 201 -8.51 -15.71 15.83
CA ALA A 201 -7.96 -16.02 14.51
C ALA A 201 -8.34 -14.96 13.46
N VAL A 202 -9.52 -14.32 13.59
CA VAL A 202 -9.88 -13.15 12.74
C VAL A 202 -8.94 -11.98 12.98
N ALA A 203 -8.59 -11.67 14.23
CA ALA A 203 -7.57 -10.64 14.54
C ALA A 203 -6.21 -11.01 13.93
N GLY A 204 -5.80 -12.27 14.04
CA GLY A 204 -4.56 -12.77 13.42
C GLY A 204 -4.56 -12.68 11.89
N ARG A 205 -5.72 -12.86 11.24
CA ARG A 205 -5.87 -12.62 9.79
C ARG A 205 -5.56 -11.17 9.41
N GLU A 206 -6.03 -10.22 10.18
CA GLU A 206 -5.73 -8.80 9.94
C GLU A 206 -4.23 -8.50 10.11
N ILE A 207 -3.57 -9.12 11.10
CA ILE A 207 -2.11 -9.04 11.25
C ILE A 207 -1.43 -9.63 10.02
N TRP A 208 -1.84 -10.82 9.58
CA TRP A 208 -1.29 -11.47 8.39
C TRP A 208 -1.39 -10.56 7.16
N ILE A 209 -2.58 -10.09 6.84
CA ILE A 209 -2.87 -9.28 5.65
C ILE A 209 -2.07 -7.96 5.66
N ASN A 210 -1.93 -7.35 6.81
CA ASN A 210 -1.29 -6.04 6.90
C ASN A 210 0.24 -6.10 7.04
N SER A 211 0.80 -7.23 7.43
CA SER A 211 2.23 -7.39 7.70
C SER A 211 2.84 -8.57 6.92
N CYS A 212 2.54 -9.81 7.31
CA CYS A 212 3.18 -11.00 6.77
C CYS A 212 2.97 -11.19 5.27
N ALA A 213 1.78 -10.83 4.79
CA ALA A 213 1.42 -10.91 3.37
C ALA A 213 2.23 -9.94 2.49
N SER A 214 3.00 -9.04 3.05
CA SER A 214 3.91 -8.21 2.26
C SER A 214 5.05 -9.02 1.63
N CYS A 215 5.46 -10.10 2.26
CA CYS A 215 6.52 -10.99 1.76
C CYS A 215 6.04 -12.41 1.48
N HIS A 216 5.04 -12.90 2.22
CA HIS A 216 4.54 -14.27 2.17
C HIS A 216 3.21 -14.37 1.46
N ARG A 217 3.04 -15.42 0.65
CA ARG A 217 1.71 -15.78 0.13
C ARG A 217 0.82 -16.26 1.27
N GLY A 218 -0.45 -15.93 1.16
CA GLY A 218 -1.48 -16.37 2.08
C GLY A 218 -1.95 -17.81 1.82
N PRO A 219 -3.01 -18.24 2.51
CA PRO A 219 -3.62 -19.54 2.25
C PRO A 219 -4.18 -19.59 0.81
N GLY A 220 -3.97 -20.71 0.14
CA GLY A 220 -4.40 -20.90 -1.25
C GLY A 220 -3.53 -20.13 -2.25
N THR A 221 -4.18 -19.64 -3.32
CA THR A 221 -3.48 -19.00 -4.44
C THR A 221 -3.36 -17.48 -4.33
N ILE A 222 -3.86 -16.87 -3.24
CA ILE A 222 -4.33 -15.54 -3.36
C ILE A 222 -3.36 -14.48 -2.96
N PHE A 223 -3.45 -14.04 -1.80
CA PHE A 223 -2.88 -12.77 -1.45
C PHE A 223 -1.50 -12.94 -0.81
N GLY A 224 -0.58 -12.15 -1.30
CA GLY A 224 0.72 -11.98 -0.65
C GLY A 224 1.85 -11.76 -1.63
N GLY A 225 2.91 -11.18 -1.12
CA GLY A 225 4.18 -11.01 -1.81
C GLY A 225 4.84 -12.35 -2.13
N THR A 226 5.71 -12.32 -3.10
CA THR A 226 6.51 -13.48 -3.54
C THR A 226 7.98 -13.36 -3.14
N LYS A 227 8.29 -12.44 -2.23
CA LYS A 227 9.65 -12.23 -1.73
C LYS A 227 10.15 -13.41 -0.91
N SER A 228 9.24 -14.10 -0.20
CA SER A 228 9.51 -15.37 0.48
C SER A 228 9.04 -16.53 -0.38
N ASP A 229 9.89 -17.52 -0.54
CA ASP A 229 9.60 -18.80 -1.22
C ASP A 229 8.90 -19.82 -0.31
N ARG A 230 8.72 -19.52 0.98
CA ARG A 230 8.11 -20.42 1.96
C ARG A 230 6.61 -20.53 1.75
N PRO A 231 6.08 -21.72 1.41
CA PRO A 231 4.65 -21.94 1.31
C PRO A 231 3.93 -21.67 2.64
N PHE A 232 2.69 -21.21 2.55
CA PHE A 232 1.87 -20.93 3.74
C PHE A 232 1.73 -22.17 4.65
N GLU A 233 1.57 -23.35 4.06
CA GLU A 233 1.40 -24.61 4.76
C GLU A 233 2.64 -24.97 5.60
N VAL A 234 3.83 -24.61 5.14
CA VAL A 234 5.08 -24.78 5.91
C VAL A 234 5.11 -23.86 7.12
N LEU A 235 4.66 -22.62 6.95
CA LEU A 235 4.57 -21.68 8.07
C LEU A 235 3.51 -22.13 9.09
N ALA A 236 2.38 -22.66 8.62
CA ALA A 236 1.34 -23.23 9.46
C ALA A 236 1.84 -24.45 10.25
N ALA A 237 2.59 -25.35 9.60
CA ALA A 237 3.18 -26.50 10.25
C ALA A 237 4.20 -26.10 11.34
N HIS A 238 5.05 -25.10 11.08
CA HIS A 238 5.99 -24.59 12.07
C HIS A 238 5.26 -23.95 13.27
N ALA A 239 4.23 -23.16 13.02
CA ALA A 239 3.43 -22.53 14.07
C ALA A 239 2.71 -23.56 14.95
N ALA A 240 2.21 -24.64 14.35
CA ALA A 240 1.53 -25.72 15.07
C ALA A 240 2.49 -26.61 15.85
N TYR A 241 3.65 -26.94 15.26
CA TYR A 241 4.61 -27.89 15.84
C TYR A 241 5.36 -27.31 17.05
N ASN A 242 5.80 -26.04 16.96
CA ASN A 242 6.58 -25.42 18.04
C ASN A 242 6.24 -23.92 18.17
N VAL A 243 5.19 -23.64 18.91
CA VAL A 243 4.69 -22.29 19.18
C VAL A 243 5.78 -21.36 19.75
N ALA A 244 6.57 -21.83 20.71
CA ALA A 244 7.59 -21.02 21.34
C ALA A 244 8.70 -20.63 20.35
N TYR A 245 9.14 -21.58 19.53
CA TYR A 245 10.12 -21.32 18.46
C TYR A 245 9.55 -20.34 17.45
N PHE A 246 8.30 -20.54 16.99
CA PHE A 246 7.64 -19.66 16.02
C PHE A 246 7.58 -18.21 16.52
N LYS A 247 7.12 -18.00 17.75
CA LYS A 247 7.07 -16.68 18.39
C LYS A 247 8.45 -16.01 18.47
N LYS A 248 9.47 -16.78 18.88
CA LYS A 248 10.84 -16.28 18.96
C LYS A 248 11.38 -15.93 17.57
N TYR A 249 11.09 -16.78 16.56
CA TYR A 249 11.51 -16.54 15.20
C TYR A 249 10.87 -15.27 14.62
N VAL A 250 9.57 -15.06 14.80
CA VAL A 250 8.90 -13.83 14.31
C VAL A 250 9.51 -12.57 14.94
N ARG A 251 9.81 -12.59 16.24
CA ARG A 251 10.40 -11.43 16.92
C ARG A 251 11.85 -11.18 16.58
N ALA A 252 12.64 -12.20 16.41
CA ALA A 252 14.08 -12.10 16.23
C ALA A 252 14.63 -13.27 15.38
N PRO A 253 14.39 -13.29 14.07
CA PRO A 253 14.71 -14.44 13.20
C PRO A 253 16.16 -14.88 13.29
N THR A 254 17.09 -13.93 13.21
CA THR A 254 18.53 -14.19 13.24
C THR A 254 19.04 -14.75 14.58
N SER A 255 18.28 -14.56 15.66
CA SER A 255 18.63 -15.11 16.99
C SER A 255 18.40 -16.61 17.09
N VAL A 256 17.56 -17.18 16.21
CA VAL A 256 17.21 -18.60 16.21
C VAL A 256 17.66 -19.33 14.95
N ALA A 257 17.81 -18.60 13.85
CA ALA A 257 18.28 -19.12 12.56
C ALA A 257 19.33 -18.16 11.98
N PRO A 258 20.62 -18.39 12.19
CA PRO A 258 21.68 -17.60 11.57
C PRO A 258 21.50 -17.57 10.05
N GLY A 259 21.58 -16.37 9.45
CA GLY A 259 21.32 -16.18 8.01
C GLY A 259 19.86 -16.02 7.62
N ALA A 260 18.93 -15.98 8.57
CA ALA A 260 17.55 -15.61 8.29
C ALA A 260 17.47 -14.18 7.69
N THR A 261 16.69 -14.04 6.62
CA THR A 261 16.47 -12.76 5.90
C THR A 261 15.11 -12.13 6.22
N MET A 262 14.29 -12.81 7.02
CA MET A 262 13.01 -12.25 7.47
C MET A 262 13.27 -11.03 8.35
N GLU A 263 12.48 -9.97 8.15
CA GLU A 263 12.50 -8.78 8.99
C GLU A 263 12.00 -9.12 10.40
N PRO A 264 12.66 -8.64 11.47
CA PRO A 264 12.23 -8.90 12.84
C PRO A 264 11.04 -8.04 13.25
N HIS A 265 10.12 -8.61 14.03
CA HIS A 265 8.95 -7.93 14.59
C HIS A 265 9.01 -7.92 16.14
N PRO A 266 10.01 -7.25 16.77
CA PRO A 266 10.22 -7.32 18.22
C PRO A 266 9.10 -6.69 19.04
N HIS A 267 8.30 -5.83 18.41
CA HIS A 267 7.20 -5.09 19.02
C HIS A 267 5.90 -5.90 19.15
N TYR A 268 5.82 -7.10 18.53
CA TYR A 268 4.63 -7.94 18.67
C TYR A 268 4.47 -8.45 20.10
N THR A 269 3.29 -8.19 20.64
CA THR A 269 2.88 -8.71 21.96
C THR A 269 2.62 -10.21 21.91
N GLU A 270 2.56 -10.88 23.09
CA GLU A 270 2.16 -12.29 23.16
C GLU A 270 0.77 -12.49 22.54
N THR A 271 -0.18 -11.61 22.85
CA THR A 271 -1.55 -11.67 22.30
C THR A 271 -1.55 -11.64 20.78
N GLN A 272 -0.82 -10.70 20.17
CA GLN A 272 -0.75 -10.58 18.71
C GLN A 272 -0.12 -11.81 18.05
N LEU A 273 0.89 -12.40 18.68
CA LEU A 273 1.47 -13.65 18.18
C LEU A 273 0.54 -14.84 18.33
N ASP A 274 -0.23 -14.92 19.42
CA ASP A 274 -1.24 -15.95 19.59
C ASP A 274 -2.40 -15.80 18.59
N GLU A 275 -2.81 -14.57 18.28
CA GLU A 275 -3.78 -14.25 17.24
C GLU A 275 -3.26 -14.69 15.86
N LEU A 276 -2.02 -14.34 15.55
CA LEU A 276 -1.38 -14.73 14.28
C LEU A 276 -1.31 -16.25 14.14
N ILE A 277 -0.90 -16.97 15.19
CA ILE A 277 -0.85 -18.44 15.22
C ILE A 277 -2.25 -19.02 15.02
N ALA A 278 -3.25 -18.50 15.73
CA ALA A 278 -4.64 -18.93 15.58
C ALA A 278 -5.14 -18.83 14.15
N PHE A 279 -4.79 -17.75 13.45
CA PHE A 279 -5.09 -17.61 12.02
C PHE A 279 -4.30 -18.62 11.18
N ILE A 280 -3.00 -18.66 11.29
CA ILE A 280 -2.14 -19.52 10.45
C ILE A 280 -2.53 -20.99 10.58
N THR A 281 -2.90 -21.45 11.78
CA THR A 281 -3.34 -22.81 12.04
C THR A 281 -4.83 -23.04 11.78
N ALA A 282 -5.57 -22.01 11.36
CA ALA A 282 -7.00 -22.02 11.09
C ALA A 282 -7.84 -22.49 12.30
N GLU A 283 -7.59 -21.89 13.48
CA GLU A 283 -8.41 -22.15 14.66
C GLU A 283 -9.88 -21.78 14.37
N SER A 284 -10.73 -22.79 14.35
CA SER A 284 -12.16 -22.65 14.09
C SER A 284 -12.99 -22.69 15.38
N LYS A 285 -14.22 -22.13 15.28
CA LYS A 285 -15.23 -22.18 16.36
C LYS A 285 -15.70 -23.60 16.62
#